data_a972ce72d368b44399bdaf106c04c0aa
#
_entry.id   a972ce72d368b44399bdaf106c04c0aa
#
_cell.length_a   1.000
_cell.length_b   1.000
_cell.length_c   1.000
_cell.angle_alpha   90.00
_cell.angle_beta   90.00
_cell.angle_gamma   90.00
#
_symmetry.space_group_name_H-M   'P 1'
#
loop_
_entity.id
_entity.type
_entity.pdbx_description
1 polymer ?
#
loop_
_entity_poly.entity_id
_entity_poly.type
_entity_poly.pdbx_seq_one_letter_code
_entity_poly.pdbx_strand_id
1 'polypeptide(L)'
;MREVYIDNVSMTKFGRLDSSLRDLTTKAGEECIKNTDKKIDCLLIGAMNPEEFSSNSNISSLVADYLNIQGIPSLRIETASSSGAAIFSLGCSLISSGAYENILLVAAEKMSGLDTQKVTKILAKVIEENERLSGASMPSLAAMVTMAYKLKYKIDKELLNEIMRTIAIKNHHNGSLNPLAHFQKEISEKDYNNSKIISNPLKMYDCSPISDGATALILTSKKTDVRVSGSGQATDTVSLKNRISLSNFAATRLAAKKAYTASSLTPKDINFAEVHDAFTSFEAINTEDLGFFNEGESYLHILRGETSITGSLPINPSGGLKSRGHPVGATGLAQIIDCVYQMRNLVSHSRQVPNNQIALCHSIGGMGNNIFVNILEKASNKRSKQLLTSKINHELIPKINDSSEMINENEELEGRLASYTTLYVTPEGFDSPLTLGIIDTMKYKRIFARALFEGEFEIGGRITIFRENNIVYFRKTSYVDQIKFFARRNIKNILDFFE
;
A
#
# COMPACT_ATOMS: atom_id res chain seq x y z
N MET A 1 -5.19 24.96 18.12
CA MET A 1 -4.21 23.99 17.63
C MET A 1 -3.09 24.74 16.93
N ARG A 2 -1.82 24.31 17.12
CA ARG A 2 -0.67 24.93 16.45
C ARG A 2 -0.61 24.47 15.00
N GLU A 3 -0.11 25.33 14.12
CA GLU A 3 0.23 24.94 12.74
C GLU A 3 1.45 24.02 12.74
N VAL A 4 1.51 23.12 11.77
CA VAL A 4 2.60 22.16 11.60
C VAL A 4 3.30 22.42 10.29
N TYR A 5 4.62 22.49 10.34
CA TYR A 5 5.48 22.76 9.22
C TYR A 5 6.58 21.71 9.10
N ILE A 6 7.14 21.59 7.91
CA ILE A 6 8.30 20.73 7.64
C ILE A 6 9.54 21.61 7.58
N ASP A 7 10.52 21.32 8.46
CA ASP A 7 11.79 22.03 8.47
C ASP A 7 12.79 21.41 7.50
N ASN A 8 13.49 20.38 7.92
CA ASN A 8 14.46 19.68 7.09
C ASN A 8 13.97 18.28 6.72
N VAL A 9 14.50 17.79 5.60
CA VAL A 9 14.26 16.46 5.07
C VAL A 9 15.54 15.86 4.53
N SER A 10 15.71 14.56 4.65
CA SER A 10 16.78 13.81 4.03
C SER A 10 16.33 12.40 3.66
N MET A 11 16.96 11.81 2.67
CA MET A 11 16.70 10.44 2.23
C MET A 11 17.98 9.82 1.68
N THR A 12 18.28 8.58 2.07
CA THR A 12 19.35 7.82 1.43
C THR A 12 18.92 7.38 0.03
N LYS A 13 19.87 7.05 -0.82
CA LYS A 13 19.54 6.29 -2.04
C LYS A 13 18.84 4.99 -1.63
N PHE A 14 17.80 4.61 -2.36
CA PHE A 14 17.14 3.31 -2.20
C PHE A 14 17.76 2.29 -3.14
N GLY A 15 17.78 1.03 -2.72
CA GLY A 15 18.37 -0.04 -3.51
C GLY A 15 18.62 -1.30 -2.71
N ARG A 16 19.39 -2.22 -3.27
CA ARG A 16 20.04 -3.29 -2.53
C ARG A 16 21.39 -2.75 -2.09
N LEU A 17 21.56 -2.47 -0.81
CA LEU A 17 22.69 -1.73 -0.26
C LEU A 17 23.50 -2.63 0.68
N ASP A 18 24.82 -2.44 0.72
CA ASP A 18 25.68 -3.13 1.68
C ASP A 18 25.64 -2.50 3.08
N SER A 19 25.12 -1.27 3.17
CA SER A 19 24.97 -0.54 4.44
C SER A 19 24.04 -1.26 5.41
N SER A 20 24.38 -1.26 6.68
CA SER A 20 23.53 -1.77 7.75
C SER A 20 22.34 -0.85 8.02
N LEU A 21 21.34 -1.34 8.78
CA LEU A 21 20.22 -0.50 9.22
C LEU A 21 20.72 0.70 10.04
N ARG A 22 21.78 0.48 10.88
CA ARG A 22 22.47 1.54 11.62
C ARG A 22 23.00 2.62 10.69
N ASP A 23 23.80 2.24 9.68
CA ASP A 23 24.42 3.22 8.77
C ASP A 23 23.37 4.02 8.02
N LEU A 24 22.29 3.36 7.56
CA LEU A 24 21.18 4.00 6.86
C LEU A 24 20.45 5.02 7.73
N THR A 25 20.07 4.64 8.97
CA THR A 25 19.36 5.52 9.90
C THR A 25 20.23 6.67 10.38
N THR A 26 21.50 6.40 10.68
CA THR A 26 22.47 7.43 11.08
C THR A 26 22.67 8.44 9.95
N LYS A 27 22.95 7.98 8.74
CA LYS A 27 23.15 8.86 7.58
C LYS A 27 21.96 9.76 7.33
N ALA A 28 20.75 9.21 7.31
CA ALA A 28 19.54 10.01 7.07
C ALA A 28 19.28 10.99 8.23
N GLY A 29 19.42 10.54 9.48
CA GLY A 29 19.19 11.38 10.65
C GLY A 29 20.20 12.52 10.78
N GLU A 30 21.51 12.24 10.66
CA GLU A 30 22.56 13.24 10.75
C GLU A 30 22.42 14.31 9.67
N GLU A 31 22.16 13.92 8.41
CA GLU A 31 21.97 14.88 7.32
C GLU A 31 20.76 15.78 7.56
N CYS A 32 19.70 15.23 8.17
CA CYS A 32 18.51 15.99 8.52
C CYS A 32 18.76 16.98 9.67
N ILE A 33 19.52 16.57 10.71
CA ILE A 33 19.81 17.40 11.89
C ILE A 33 20.85 18.47 11.56
N LYS A 34 21.86 18.16 10.75
CA LYS A 34 23.00 19.03 10.44
C LYS A 34 22.60 20.41 9.96
N ASN A 35 21.48 20.53 9.29
CA ASN A 35 21.02 21.76 8.62
C ASN A 35 19.88 22.44 9.40
N THR A 36 19.69 22.14 10.67
CA THR A 36 18.71 22.83 11.53
C THR A 36 19.37 23.48 12.72
N ASP A 37 18.83 24.62 13.15
CA ASP A 37 19.13 25.28 14.42
C ASP A 37 18.19 24.87 15.55
N LYS A 38 17.24 23.97 15.27
CA LYS A 38 16.17 23.58 16.18
C LYS A 38 16.62 22.45 17.09
N LYS A 39 16.37 22.60 18.39
CA LYS A 39 16.53 21.53 19.36
C LYS A 39 15.43 20.50 19.13
N ILE A 40 15.80 19.22 19.00
CA ILE A 40 14.86 18.10 18.86
C ILE A 40 14.29 17.74 20.25
N ASP A 41 12.99 17.68 20.36
CA ASP A 41 12.26 17.39 21.60
C ASP A 41 11.80 15.93 21.70
N CYS A 42 11.65 15.25 20.57
CA CYS A 42 11.16 13.87 20.49
C CYS A 42 11.65 13.20 19.19
N LEU A 43 11.86 11.90 19.25
CA LEU A 43 12.22 11.05 18.12
C LEU A 43 11.11 10.01 17.86
N LEU A 44 10.59 9.95 16.63
CA LEU A 44 9.67 8.89 16.22
C LEU A 44 10.30 8.05 15.13
N ILE A 45 10.24 6.73 15.29
CA ILE A 45 10.82 5.76 14.37
C ILE A 45 9.73 4.98 13.64
N GLY A 46 9.80 4.96 12.29
CA GLY A 46 8.96 4.13 11.42
C GLY A 46 9.74 2.94 10.87
N ALA A 47 9.42 1.74 11.31
CA ALA A 47 10.02 0.51 10.78
C ALA A 47 9.04 -0.65 10.93
N MET A 48 8.91 -1.47 9.90
CA MET A 48 7.96 -2.58 9.90
C MET A 48 8.46 -3.75 10.76
N ASN A 49 9.59 -4.33 10.39
CA ASN A 49 10.05 -5.57 11.02
C ASN A 49 11.59 -5.65 11.13
N PRO A 50 12.24 -4.70 11.81
CA PRO A 50 13.69 -4.69 11.95
C PRO A 50 14.23 -5.90 12.72
N GLU A 51 13.40 -6.54 13.56
CA GLU A 51 13.75 -7.76 14.30
C GLU A 51 14.07 -8.91 13.34
N GLU A 52 13.26 -9.09 12.31
CA GLU A 52 13.43 -10.22 11.39
C GLU A 52 14.29 -9.88 10.18
N PHE A 53 14.20 -8.65 9.67
CA PHE A 53 15.00 -8.22 8.53
C PHE A 53 16.47 -7.96 8.89
N SER A 54 16.75 -7.47 10.11
CA SER A 54 18.06 -6.95 10.50
C SER A 54 18.52 -7.39 11.88
N SER A 55 17.76 -8.27 12.57
CA SER A 55 18.04 -8.74 13.93
C SER A 55 18.19 -7.61 14.97
N ASN A 56 17.45 -6.50 14.77
CA ASN A 56 17.48 -5.34 15.66
C ASN A 56 16.12 -5.15 16.35
N SER A 57 16.10 -5.20 17.67
CA SER A 57 14.99 -4.77 18.52
C SER A 57 15.32 -3.46 19.21
N ASN A 58 14.33 -2.82 19.87
CA ASN A 58 14.48 -1.52 20.56
C ASN A 58 15.11 -0.42 19.67
N ILE A 59 14.76 -0.43 18.39
CA ILE A 59 15.39 0.44 17.38
C ILE A 59 15.25 1.94 17.70
N SER A 60 14.23 2.35 18.45
CA SER A 60 14.05 3.76 18.82
C SER A 60 15.19 4.27 19.71
N SER A 61 15.56 3.50 20.73
CA SER A 61 16.70 3.84 21.59
C SER A 61 18.03 3.73 20.86
N LEU A 62 18.19 2.71 20.00
CA LEU A 62 19.39 2.56 19.18
C LEU A 62 19.62 3.75 18.27
N VAL A 63 18.58 4.23 17.58
CA VAL A 63 18.70 5.40 16.69
C VAL A 63 18.98 6.68 17.48
N ALA A 64 18.36 6.87 18.66
CA ALA A 64 18.67 7.99 19.53
C ALA A 64 20.16 8.01 19.94
N ASP A 65 20.70 6.81 20.24
CA ASP A 65 22.13 6.65 20.56
C ASP A 65 23.02 6.93 19.35
N TYR A 66 22.69 6.37 18.18
CA TYR A 66 23.47 6.59 16.95
C TYR A 66 23.51 8.05 16.49
N LEU A 67 22.47 8.82 16.80
CA LEU A 67 22.38 10.25 16.46
C LEU A 67 22.88 11.17 17.59
N ASN A 68 23.36 10.63 18.73
CA ASN A 68 23.82 11.39 19.91
C ASN A 68 22.74 12.36 20.44
N ILE A 69 21.48 11.91 20.48
CA ILE A 69 20.32 12.69 20.98
C ILE A 69 19.63 11.97 22.15
N GLN A 70 20.36 11.21 22.95
CA GLN A 70 19.83 10.54 24.14
C GLN A 70 19.25 11.55 25.13
N GLY A 71 18.28 11.09 25.93
CA GLY A 71 17.60 11.91 26.94
C GLY A 71 16.28 12.51 26.46
N ILE A 72 15.96 12.42 25.16
CA ILE A 72 14.64 12.77 24.63
C ILE A 72 13.73 11.54 24.55
N PRO A 73 12.39 11.69 24.62
CA PRO A 73 11.45 10.60 24.33
C PRO A 73 11.68 10.03 22.93
N SER A 74 11.67 8.69 22.83
CA SER A 74 11.83 7.99 21.56
C SER A 74 10.88 6.79 21.47
N LEU A 75 10.11 6.70 20.36
CA LEU A 75 9.09 5.67 20.16
C LEU A 75 9.18 5.09 18.75
N ARG A 76 8.96 3.78 18.62
CA ARG A 76 8.73 3.13 17.32
C ARG A 76 7.24 2.93 17.08
N ILE A 77 6.82 3.17 15.84
CA ILE A 77 5.45 2.93 15.37
C ILE A 77 5.52 2.01 14.15
N GLU A 78 4.65 1.01 14.16
CA GLU A 78 4.53 0.00 13.12
C GLU A 78 3.09 0.00 12.57
N THR A 79 2.95 0.12 11.26
CA THR A 79 1.72 -0.04 10.48
C THR A 79 2.04 -0.64 9.10
N ALA A 80 2.89 -1.65 9.08
CA ALA A 80 3.44 -2.27 7.88
C ALA A 80 4.13 -1.23 6.95
N SER A 81 3.84 -1.26 5.65
CA SER A 81 4.45 -0.35 4.68
C SER A 81 4.06 1.12 4.85
N SER A 82 3.08 1.44 5.70
CA SER A 82 2.69 2.82 6.03
C SER A 82 3.35 3.37 7.30
N SER A 83 4.29 2.64 7.95
CA SER A 83 4.92 3.05 9.21
C SER A 83 5.54 4.45 9.14
N GLY A 84 6.18 4.81 8.01
CA GLY A 84 6.72 6.16 7.79
C GLY A 84 5.64 7.25 7.75
N ALA A 85 4.46 6.96 7.17
CA ALA A 85 3.33 7.89 7.17
C ALA A 85 2.64 7.95 8.54
N ALA A 86 2.66 6.85 9.30
CA ALA A 86 2.10 6.80 10.65
C ALA A 86 2.87 7.70 11.62
N ILE A 87 4.22 7.66 11.61
CA ILE A 87 5.03 8.56 12.43
C ILE A 87 4.84 10.03 12.02
N PHE A 88 4.65 10.30 10.72
CA PHE A 88 4.35 11.66 10.25
C PHE A 88 3.01 12.16 10.78
N SER A 89 1.95 11.37 10.64
CA SER A 89 0.61 11.75 11.12
C SER A 89 0.56 11.91 12.64
N LEU A 90 1.22 11.02 13.41
CA LEU A 90 1.33 11.15 14.86
C LEU A 90 2.17 12.38 15.23
N GLY A 91 3.30 12.63 14.58
CA GLY A 91 4.14 13.79 14.80
C GLY A 91 3.36 15.10 14.57
N CYS A 92 2.56 15.16 13.51
CA CYS A 92 1.67 16.29 13.25
C CYS A 92 0.67 16.52 14.40
N SER A 93 0.09 15.45 14.93
CA SER A 93 -0.86 15.54 16.07
C SER A 93 -0.16 16.02 17.35
N LEU A 94 1.04 15.55 17.63
CA LEU A 94 1.84 15.93 18.79
C LEU A 94 2.30 17.40 18.73
N ILE A 95 2.74 17.89 17.56
CA ILE A 95 3.04 19.32 17.36
C ILE A 95 1.77 20.16 17.50
N SER A 96 0.69 19.75 16.83
CA SER A 96 -0.58 20.49 16.83
C SER A 96 -1.20 20.62 18.23
N SER A 97 -1.08 19.58 19.07
CA SER A 97 -1.52 19.61 20.48
C SER A 97 -0.65 20.49 21.37
N GLY A 98 0.57 20.82 20.94
CA GLY A 98 1.55 21.57 21.72
C GLY A 98 2.40 20.72 22.65
N ALA A 99 2.34 19.38 22.54
CA ALA A 99 3.16 18.48 23.33
C ALA A 99 4.67 18.64 23.06
N TYR A 100 5.03 18.93 21.81
CA TYR A 100 6.39 19.20 21.39
C TYR A 100 6.43 20.39 20.42
N GLU A 101 7.62 20.98 20.22
CA GLU A 101 7.85 22.03 19.23
C GLU A 101 8.54 21.47 17.98
N ASN A 102 9.50 20.57 18.16
CA ASN A 102 10.28 20.00 17.06
C ASN A 102 10.42 18.48 17.25
N ILE A 103 9.96 17.71 16.28
CA ILE A 103 10.01 16.24 16.30
C ILE A 103 10.86 15.77 15.13
N LEU A 104 11.88 14.96 15.41
CA LEU A 104 12.62 14.22 14.40
C LEU A 104 11.87 12.90 14.09
N LEU A 105 11.55 12.70 12.83
CA LEU A 105 11.02 11.45 12.29
C LEU A 105 12.14 10.73 11.54
N VAL A 106 12.41 9.47 11.86
CA VAL A 106 13.32 8.62 11.09
C VAL A 106 12.58 7.35 10.70
N ALA A 107 12.58 7.00 9.42
CA ALA A 107 11.95 5.78 8.95
C ALA A 107 12.91 4.98 8.07
N ALA A 108 12.98 3.67 8.29
CA ALA A 108 13.95 2.82 7.61
C ALA A 108 13.49 1.38 7.48
N GLU A 109 14.03 0.69 6.48
CA GLU A 109 14.01 -0.77 6.43
C GLU A 109 15.25 -1.29 5.70
N LYS A 110 15.75 -2.46 6.14
CA LYS A 110 16.88 -3.19 5.56
C LYS A 110 16.44 -4.61 5.24
N MET A 111 16.04 -4.87 3.99
CA MET A 111 15.42 -6.15 3.58
C MET A 111 16.34 -7.02 2.74
N SER A 112 17.32 -6.46 2.01
CA SER A 112 18.09 -7.16 0.99
C SER A 112 19.18 -8.09 1.51
N GLY A 113 19.38 -8.18 2.82
CA GLY A 113 20.32 -9.12 3.45
C GLY A 113 19.82 -10.57 3.48
N LEU A 114 18.56 -10.81 3.12
CA LEU A 114 17.91 -12.11 3.12
C LEU A 114 17.55 -12.53 1.69
N ASP A 115 17.36 -13.85 1.47
CA ASP A 115 16.84 -14.34 0.21
C ASP A 115 15.37 -13.91 -0.01
N THR A 116 14.94 -13.93 -1.28
CA THR A 116 13.61 -13.43 -1.67
C THR A 116 12.46 -14.20 -1.01
N GLN A 117 12.58 -15.52 -0.82
CA GLN A 117 11.53 -16.34 -0.22
C GLN A 117 11.35 -15.98 1.25
N LYS A 118 12.45 -15.79 1.99
CA LYS A 118 12.43 -15.38 3.39
C LYS A 118 11.87 -13.97 3.56
N VAL A 119 12.26 -13.02 2.69
CA VAL A 119 11.66 -11.67 2.69
C VAL A 119 10.16 -11.74 2.43
N THR A 120 9.73 -12.53 1.43
CA THR A 120 8.31 -12.72 1.12
C THR A 120 7.54 -13.30 2.30
N LYS A 121 8.10 -14.28 3.02
CA LYS A 121 7.52 -14.88 4.23
C LYS A 121 7.38 -13.87 5.36
N ILE A 122 8.38 -13.02 5.59
CA ILE A 122 8.31 -11.94 6.58
C ILE A 122 7.23 -10.92 6.21
N LEU A 123 7.22 -10.46 4.96
CA LEU A 123 6.20 -9.54 4.45
C LEU A 123 4.78 -10.11 4.54
N ALA A 124 4.63 -11.42 4.38
CA ALA A 124 3.32 -12.08 4.48
C ALA A 124 2.74 -12.09 5.90
N LYS A 125 3.51 -11.75 6.95
CA LYS A 125 3.00 -11.71 8.34
C LYS A 125 1.93 -10.65 8.59
N VAL A 126 1.78 -9.66 7.70
CA VAL A 126 0.70 -8.68 7.74
C VAL A 126 -0.61 -9.18 7.10
N ILE A 127 -0.59 -10.39 6.53
CA ILE A 127 -1.74 -11.05 5.93
C ILE A 127 -2.49 -11.82 7.04
N GLU A 128 -3.80 -11.87 6.96
CA GLU A 128 -4.64 -12.67 7.86
C GLU A 128 -4.17 -14.14 7.87
N GLU A 129 -4.23 -14.77 9.04
CA GLU A 129 -3.57 -16.06 9.27
C GLU A 129 -4.04 -17.17 8.34
N ASN A 130 -5.36 -17.33 8.16
CA ASN A 130 -5.89 -18.39 7.30
C ASN A 130 -5.58 -18.16 5.82
N GLU A 131 -5.60 -16.90 5.37
CA GLU A 131 -5.17 -16.54 4.01
C GLU A 131 -3.68 -16.86 3.83
N ARG A 132 -2.84 -16.52 4.81
CA ARG A 132 -1.41 -16.80 4.82
C ARG A 132 -1.10 -18.31 4.87
N LEU A 133 -1.80 -19.07 5.70
CA LEU A 133 -1.66 -20.53 5.77
C LEU A 133 -2.12 -21.23 4.47
N SER A 134 -3.00 -20.60 3.72
CA SER A 134 -3.38 -21.05 2.38
C SER A 134 -2.32 -20.73 1.30
N GLY A 135 -1.24 -20.02 1.64
CA GLY A 135 -0.17 -19.64 0.72
C GLY A 135 -0.30 -18.24 0.13
N ALA A 136 -1.14 -17.37 0.70
CA ALA A 136 -1.25 -15.99 0.23
C ALA A 136 0.06 -15.22 0.43
N SER A 137 0.39 -14.39 -0.55
CA SER A 137 1.49 -13.43 -0.54
C SER A 137 0.96 -12.06 -0.95
N MET A 138 1.74 -11.01 -0.73
CA MET A 138 1.33 -9.65 -1.13
C MET A 138 1.02 -9.58 -2.64
N PRO A 139 1.82 -10.15 -3.56
CA PRO A 139 1.47 -10.18 -4.97
C PRO A 139 0.16 -10.93 -5.28
N SER A 140 -0.14 -12.03 -4.58
CA SER A 140 -1.37 -12.78 -4.84
C SER A 140 -2.62 -12.00 -4.45
N LEU A 141 -2.60 -11.36 -3.29
CA LEU A 141 -3.73 -10.53 -2.86
C LEU A 141 -3.91 -9.31 -3.75
N ALA A 142 -2.81 -8.67 -4.19
CA ALA A 142 -2.86 -7.58 -5.14
C ALA A 142 -3.42 -8.01 -6.51
N ALA A 143 -3.05 -9.20 -6.99
CA ALA A 143 -3.59 -9.77 -8.21
C ALA A 143 -5.11 -10.03 -8.09
N MET A 144 -5.57 -10.52 -6.95
CA MET A 144 -7.02 -10.69 -6.70
C MET A 144 -7.78 -9.35 -6.73
N VAL A 145 -7.23 -8.31 -6.11
CA VAL A 145 -7.80 -6.95 -6.19
C VAL A 145 -7.83 -6.46 -7.63
N THR A 146 -6.75 -6.65 -8.39
CA THR A 146 -6.65 -6.28 -9.80
C THR A 146 -7.69 -7.02 -10.65
N MET A 147 -7.89 -8.32 -10.42
CA MET A 147 -8.90 -9.11 -11.13
C MET A 147 -10.32 -8.69 -10.78
N ALA A 148 -10.58 -8.36 -9.51
CA ALA A 148 -11.89 -7.84 -9.09
C ALA A 148 -12.18 -6.46 -9.72
N TYR A 149 -11.17 -5.58 -9.81
CA TYR A 149 -11.28 -4.29 -10.51
C TYR A 149 -11.57 -4.48 -11.99
N LYS A 150 -10.78 -5.32 -12.68
CA LYS A 150 -10.99 -5.70 -14.07
C LYS A 150 -12.42 -6.15 -14.34
N LEU A 151 -12.94 -7.04 -13.50
CA LEU A 151 -14.27 -7.62 -13.64
C LEU A 151 -15.37 -6.55 -13.44
N LYS A 152 -15.26 -5.77 -12.35
CA LYS A 152 -16.26 -4.75 -12.00
C LYS A 152 -16.48 -3.75 -13.14
N TYR A 153 -15.39 -3.30 -13.75
CA TYR A 153 -15.43 -2.27 -14.80
C TYR A 153 -15.37 -2.85 -16.21
N LYS A 154 -15.49 -4.18 -16.35
CA LYS A 154 -15.51 -4.89 -17.66
C LYS A 154 -14.30 -4.55 -18.55
N ILE A 155 -13.14 -4.36 -17.91
CA ILE A 155 -11.87 -4.12 -18.60
C ILE A 155 -11.43 -5.45 -19.22
N ASP A 156 -11.15 -5.50 -20.52
CA ASP A 156 -10.62 -6.70 -21.15
C ASP A 156 -9.13 -6.95 -20.74
N LYS A 157 -8.57 -8.06 -21.20
CA LYS A 157 -7.21 -8.46 -20.82
C LYS A 157 -6.15 -7.55 -21.45
N GLU A 158 -6.36 -7.17 -22.67
CA GLU A 158 -5.48 -6.32 -23.49
C GLU A 158 -5.41 -4.92 -22.91
N LEU A 159 -6.55 -4.30 -22.61
CA LEU A 159 -6.64 -2.99 -21.99
C LEU A 159 -6.02 -2.99 -20.57
N LEU A 160 -6.29 -4.02 -19.76
CA LEU A 160 -5.66 -4.13 -18.44
C LEU A 160 -4.12 -4.18 -18.55
N ASN A 161 -3.60 -4.99 -19.48
CA ASN A 161 -2.16 -5.07 -19.71
C ASN A 161 -1.57 -3.73 -20.20
N GLU A 162 -2.31 -3.00 -21.03
CA GLU A 162 -1.91 -1.68 -21.52
C GLU A 162 -1.84 -0.65 -20.39
N ILE A 163 -2.85 -0.60 -19.52
CA ILE A 163 -2.90 0.27 -18.35
C ILE A 163 -1.67 0.03 -17.45
N MET A 164 -1.46 -1.23 -17.04
CA MET A 164 -0.37 -1.59 -16.15
C MET A 164 1.00 -1.32 -16.78
N ARG A 165 1.16 -1.64 -18.08
CA ARG A 165 2.38 -1.35 -18.84
C ARG A 165 2.67 0.16 -18.89
N THR A 166 1.66 0.98 -19.16
CA THR A 166 1.81 2.45 -19.22
C THR A 166 2.27 3.02 -17.89
N ILE A 167 1.68 2.57 -16.78
CA ILE A 167 2.10 2.96 -15.42
C ILE A 167 3.53 2.50 -15.14
N ALA A 168 3.87 1.25 -15.45
CA ALA A 168 5.20 0.70 -15.20
C ALA A 168 6.28 1.48 -15.98
N ILE A 169 6.05 1.75 -17.26
CA ILE A 169 6.99 2.51 -18.11
C ILE A 169 7.12 3.95 -17.60
N LYS A 170 6.01 4.63 -17.31
CA LYS A 170 6.00 5.99 -16.74
C LYS A 170 6.82 6.05 -15.45
N ASN A 171 6.58 5.14 -14.50
CA ASN A 171 7.27 5.18 -13.21
C ASN A 171 8.75 4.80 -13.34
N HIS A 172 9.14 3.92 -14.27
CA HIS A 172 10.54 3.67 -14.58
C HIS A 172 11.22 4.87 -15.26
N HIS A 173 10.53 5.58 -16.16
CA HIS A 173 11.04 6.84 -16.71
C HIS A 173 11.25 7.87 -15.58
N ASN A 174 10.27 8.11 -14.73
CA ASN A 174 10.39 9.04 -13.61
C ASN A 174 11.53 8.65 -12.66
N GLY A 175 11.70 7.37 -12.36
CA GLY A 175 12.77 6.83 -11.54
C GLY A 175 14.16 6.99 -12.18
N SER A 176 14.26 6.89 -13.51
CA SER A 176 15.52 7.09 -14.21
C SER A 176 16.07 8.53 -14.04
N LEU A 177 15.18 9.48 -13.84
CA LEU A 177 15.51 10.89 -13.56
C LEU A 177 15.80 11.15 -12.07
N ASN A 178 15.54 10.19 -11.17
CA ASN A 178 15.70 10.34 -9.73
C ASN A 178 17.00 9.71 -9.23
N PRO A 179 18.01 10.49 -8.80
CA PRO A 179 19.32 9.96 -8.36
C PRO A 179 19.20 9.09 -7.09
N LEU A 180 18.10 9.20 -6.34
CA LEU A 180 17.86 8.42 -5.12
C LEU A 180 17.05 7.15 -5.39
N ALA A 181 16.58 6.92 -6.62
CA ALA A 181 15.79 5.75 -6.98
C ALA A 181 16.60 4.45 -7.01
N HIS A 182 15.94 3.35 -6.69
CA HIS A 182 16.46 1.99 -6.82
C HIS A 182 16.77 1.66 -8.28
N PHE A 183 15.78 1.87 -9.15
CA PHE A 183 15.94 1.66 -10.59
C PHE A 183 16.10 3.01 -11.28
N GLN A 184 17.30 3.24 -11.81
CA GLN A 184 17.66 4.42 -12.59
C GLN A 184 17.75 4.07 -14.09
N LYS A 185 16.84 3.22 -14.55
CA LYS A 185 16.79 2.71 -15.92
C LYS A 185 15.36 2.71 -16.43
N GLU A 186 15.18 3.24 -17.62
CA GLU A 186 13.94 3.10 -18.37
C GLU A 186 13.71 1.66 -18.81
N ILE A 187 12.47 1.30 -19.00
CA ILE A 187 12.03 0.03 -19.59
C ILE A 187 11.20 0.29 -20.83
N SER A 188 11.35 -0.56 -21.83
CA SER A 188 10.55 -0.55 -23.05
C SER A 188 9.28 -1.39 -22.88
N GLU A 189 8.32 -1.23 -23.81
CA GLU A 189 7.18 -2.13 -23.91
C GLU A 189 7.60 -3.59 -24.09
N LYS A 190 8.68 -3.85 -24.84
CA LYS A 190 9.22 -5.19 -25.04
C LYS A 190 9.73 -5.76 -23.72
N ASP A 191 10.44 -4.98 -22.91
CA ASP A 191 10.91 -5.40 -21.57
C ASP A 191 9.73 -5.78 -20.68
N TYR A 192 8.70 -4.93 -20.64
CA TYR A 192 7.50 -5.19 -19.85
C TYR A 192 6.77 -6.46 -20.34
N ASN A 193 6.52 -6.58 -21.66
CA ASN A 193 5.75 -7.69 -22.21
C ASN A 193 6.45 -9.04 -22.00
N ASN A 194 7.78 -9.08 -22.06
CA ASN A 194 8.59 -10.28 -21.87
C ASN A 194 8.89 -10.57 -20.39
N SER A 195 8.48 -9.73 -19.46
CA SER A 195 8.76 -9.93 -18.05
C SER A 195 7.96 -11.10 -17.47
N LYS A 196 8.58 -11.83 -16.52
CA LYS A 196 7.98 -13.00 -15.86
C LYS A 196 6.69 -12.62 -15.13
N ILE A 197 5.67 -13.45 -15.27
CA ILE A 197 4.46 -13.38 -14.44
C ILE A 197 4.81 -13.81 -13.01
N ILE A 198 4.44 -13.01 -12.04
CA ILE A 198 4.64 -13.28 -10.60
C ILE A 198 3.37 -13.91 -10.02
N SER A 199 2.24 -13.23 -10.23
CA SER A 199 0.90 -13.67 -9.82
C SER A 199 -0.10 -13.13 -10.84
N ASN A 200 -0.73 -13.97 -11.62
CA ASN A 200 -1.59 -13.55 -12.74
C ASN A 200 -2.70 -12.59 -12.28
N PRO A 201 -2.84 -11.36 -12.88
CA PRO A 201 -2.21 -10.88 -14.11
C PRO A 201 -0.87 -10.14 -13.91
N LEU A 202 -0.36 -9.99 -12.69
CA LEU A 202 0.79 -9.16 -12.38
C LEU A 202 2.10 -9.79 -12.84
N LYS A 203 2.89 -9.01 -13.56
CA LYS A 203 4.25 -9.34 -14.00
C LYS A 203 5.30 -8.78 -13.05
N MET A 204 6.56 -9.10 -13.27
CA MET A 204 7.67 -8.59 -12.47
C MET A 204 7.74 -7.05 -12.47
N TYR A 205 7.50 -6.42 -13.61
CA TYR A 205 7.46 -4.97 -13.69
C TYR A 205 6.18 -4.35 -13.10
N ASP A 206 5.22 -5.14 -12.66
CA ASP A 206 4.07 -4.65 -11.90
C ASP A 206 4.32 -4.65 -10.39
N CYS A 207 5.37 -5.29 -9.92
CA CYS A 207 5.68 -5.42 -8.50
C CYS A 207 6.83 -4.48 -8.10
N SER A 208 6.76 -3.83 -6.94
CA SER A 208 7.86 -3.06 -6.38
C SER A 208 9.03 -3.97 -5.98
N PRO A 209 10.29 -3.48 -6.06
CA PRO A 209 11.46 -4.27 -5.68
C PRO A 209 11.65 -4.35 -4.17
N ILE A 210 12.27 -5.44 -3.70
CA ILE A 210 12.86 -5.51 -2.36
C ILE A 210 13.97 -4.46 -2.28
N SER A 211 13.83 -3.48 -1.37
CA SER A 211 14.71 -2.32 -1.27
C SER A 211 15.11 -2.07 0.19
N ASP A 212 16.29 -1.51 0.35
CA ASP A 212 16.79 -0.93 1.58
C ASP A 212 16.78 0.59 1.47
N GLY A 213 16.68 1.27 2.61
CA GLY A 213 16.82 2.72 2.66
C GLY A 213 16.29 3.31 3.94
N ALA A 214 16.66 4.56 4.17
CA ALA A 214 16.20 5.36 5.29
C ALA A 214 15.84 6.78 4.87
N THR A 215 14.98 7.40 5.65
CA THR A 215 14.48 8.76 5.48
C THR A 215 14.45 9.45 6.84
N ALA A 216 14.66 10.76 6.87
CA ALA A 216 14.47 11.57 8.06
C ALA A 216 13.80 12.91 7.71
N LEU A 217 13.00 13.43 8.65
CA LEU A 217 12.25 14.67 8.49
C LEU A 217 12.06 15.33 9.85
N ILE A 218 12.19 16.64 9.92
CA ILE A 218 11.87 17.41 11.13
C ILE A 218 10.53 18.10 10.93
N LEU A 219 9.58 17.78 11.82
CA LEU A 219 8.35 18.56 11.99
C LEU A 219 8.57 19.65 13.02
N THR A 220 7.97 20.83 12.81
CA THR A 220 8.10 21.98 13.70
C THR A 220 6.79 22.77 13.80
N SER A 221 6.57 23.42 14.94
CA SER A 221 5.51 24.44 15.11
C SER A 221 5.88 25.80 14.55
N LYS A 222 7.16 26.03 14.23
CA LYS A 222 7.66 27.30 13.68
C LYS A 222 7.45 27.32 12.17
N LYS A 223 6.97 28.45 11.67
CA LYS A 223 6.66 28.63 10.25
C LYS A 223 7.90 28.42 9.38
N THR A 224 7.76 27.53 8.38
CA THR A 224 8.71 27.31 7.27
C THR A 224 7.98 27.47 5.93
N ASP A 225 8.60 27.02 4.85
CA ASP A 225 8.09 27.13 3.48
C ASP A 225 7.03 26.07 3.12
N VAL A 226 7.00 24.92 3.83
CA VAL A 226 6.04 23.83 3.58
C VAL A 226 5.21 23.58 4.83
N ARG A 227 3.90 23.69 4.70
CA ARG A 227 2.92 23.44 5.75
C ARG A 227 2.21 22.11 5.53
N VAL A 228 1.91 21.40 6.61
CA VAL A 228 0.97 20.26 6.59
C VAL A 228 -0.45 20.81 6.71
N SER A 229 -1.24 20.72 5.65
CA SER A 229 -2.60 21.31 5.62
C SER A 229 -3.69 20.30 5.98
N GLY A 230 -3.46 18.99 5.74
CA GLY A 230 -4.41 17.96 6.09
C GLY A 230 -3.74 16.62 6.34
N SER A 231 -4.31 15.83 7.26
CA SER A 231 -3.89 14.44 7.52
C SER A 231 -5.14 13.61 7.83
N GLY A 232 -5.23 12.43 7.22
CA GLY A 232 -6.31 11.49 7.44
C GLY A 232 -5.79 10.07 7.51
N GLN A 233 -6.36 9.29 8.42
CA GLN A 233 -6.08 7.85 8.58
C GLN A 233 -7.39 7.08 8.63
N ALA A 234 -7.36 5.87 8.06
CA ALA A 234 -8.43 4.90 8.20
C ALA A 234 -7.88 3.47 8.15
N THR A 235 -8.60 2.55 8.77
CA THR A 235 -8.31 1.12 8.73
C THR A 235 -9.44 0.37 8.04
N ASP A 236 -9.12 -0.74 7.40
CA ASP A 236 -10.07 -1.71 6.84
C ASP A 236 -9.78 -3.09 7.41
N THR A 237 -10.57 -4.10 7.07
CA THR A 237 -10.34 -5.48 7.50
C THR A 237 -8.98 -5.99 7.05
N VAL A 238 -8.29 -6.74 7.91
CA VAL A 238 -7.02 -7.38 7.56
C VAL A 238 -7.24 -8.44 6.48
N SER A 239 -8.26 -9.28 6.65
CA SER A 239 -8.64 -10.31 5.71
C SER A 239 -9.29 -9.71 4.45
N LEU A 240 -8.73 -10.03 3.27
CA LEU A 240 -9.28 -9.56 2.00
C LEU A 240 -10.69 -10.13 1.75
N LYS A 241 -10.94 -11.39 2.12
CA LYS A 241 -12.26 -12.03 1.95
C LYS A 241 -13.40 -11.30 2.69
N ASN A 242 -13.08 -10.59 3.78
CA ASN A 242 -14.10 -9.91 4.60
C ASN A 242 -14.46 -8.50 4.11
N ARG A 243 -13.81 -8.00 3.06
CA ARG A 243 -14.15 -6.69 2.45
C ARG A 243 -15.42 -6.79 1.64
N ILE A 244 -16.26 -5.77 1.76
CA ILE A 244 -17.48 -5.66 0.94
C ILE A 244 -17.10 -5.53 -0.53
N SER A 245 -16.11 -4.71 -0.84
CA SER A 245 -15.57 -4.56 -2.20
C SER A 245 -14.15 -5.08 -2.28
N LEU A 246 -13.86 -5.85 -3.32
CA LEU A 246 -12.51 -6.30 -3.64
C LEU A 246 -11.84 -5.40 -4.69
N SER A 247 -12.56 -4.46 -5.30
CA SER A 247 -12.11 -3.66 -6.44
C SER A 247 -11.69 -2.25 -6.09
N ASN A 248 -11.68 -1.88 -4.82
CA ASN A 248 -11.27 -0.56 -4.31
C ASN A 248 -10.73 -0.67 -2.89
N PHE A 249 -10.19 0.44 -2.38
CA PHE A 249 -9.69 0.56 -1.01
C PHE A 249 -10.59 1.53 -0.24
N ALA A 250 -11.60 1.00 0.48
CA ALA A 250 -12.54 1.82 1.25
C ALA A 250 -11.81 2.70 2.29
N ALA A 251 -10.72 2.20 2.88
CA ALA A 251 -9.91 2.98 3.80
C ALA A 251 -9.19 4.16 3.11
N THR A 252 -8.79 4.04 1.81
CA THR A 252 -8.26 5.17 1.04
C THR A 252 -9.29 6.28 0.93
N ARG A 253 -10.53 5.95 0.55
CA ARG A 253 -11.64 6.92 0.43
C ARG A 253 -11.91 7.64 1.74
N LEU A 254 -11.95 6.89 2.84
CA LEU A 254 -12.21 7.46 4.17
C LEU A 254 -11.04 8.31 4.67
N ALA A 255 -9.79 7.88 4.49
CA ALA A 255 -8.61 8.66 4.85
C ALA A 255 -8.51 9.95 4.01
N ALA A 256 -8.78 9.87 2.70
CA ALA A 256 -8.83 11.02 1.80
C ALA A 256 -9.91 12.02 2.22
N LYS A 257 -11.15 11.57 2.49
CA LYS A 257 -12.24 12.40 3.01
C LYS A 257 -11.82 13.16 4.27
N LYS A 258 -11.14 12.49 5.21
CA LYS A 258 -10.62 13.11 6.43
C LYS A 258 -9.55 14.17 6.12
N ALA A 259 -8.59 13.86 5.26
CA ALA A 259 -7.52 14.80 4.88
C ALA A 259 -8.08 16.05 4.15
N TYR A 260 -8.99 15.85 3.20
CA TYR A 260 -9.66 16.95 2.50
C TYR A 260 -10.52 17.81 3.46
N THR A 261 -11.26 17.17 4.36
CA THR A 261 -12.05 17.91 5.38
C THR A 261 -11.15 18.72 6.29
N ALA A 262 -10.02 18.14 6.75
CA ALA A 262 -9.07 18.82 7.63
C ALA A 262 -8.40 20.02 6.95
N SER A 263 -8.08 19.91 5.66
CA SER A 263 -7.45 20.98 4.88
C SER A 263 -8.46 22.00 4.30
N SER A 264 -9.76 21.66 4.25
CA SER A 264 -10.78 22.40 3.49
C SER A 264 -10.44 22.49 1.98
N LEU A 265 -9.76 21.48 1.46
CA LEU A 265 -9.42 21.31 0.05
C LEU A 265 -10.28 20.19 -0.56
N THR A 266 -10.26 20.12 -1.88
CA THR A 266 -10.92 19.09 -2.69
C THR A 266 -9.87 18.38 -3.58
N PRO A 267 -10.18 17.21 -4.18
CA PRO A 267 -9.27 16.57 -5.12
C PRO A 267 -8.80 17.48 -6.27
N LYS A 268 -9.62 18.44 -6.68
CA LYS A 268 -9.31 19.40 -7.77
C LYS A 268 -8.26 20.44 -7.41
N ASP A 269 -7.99 20.63 -6.12
CA ASP A 269 -6.99 21.58 -5.63
C ASP A 269 -5.59 20.97 -5.61
N ILE A 270 -5.48 19.64 -5.70
CA ILE A 270 -4.20 18.92 -5.70
C ILE A 270 -3.49 19.10 -7.04
N ASN A 271 -2.22 19.49 -6.98
CA ASN A 271 -1.43 19.75 -8.19
C ASN A 271 -0.63 18.53 -8.64
N PHE A 272 -0.18 17.69 -7.71
CA PHE A 272 0.52 16.44 -7.98
C PHE A 272 0.42 15.51 -6.76
N ALA A 273 0.71 14.22 -6.93
CA ALA A 273 0.64 13.28 -5.84
C ALA A 273 1.70 12.17 -5.91
N GLU A 274 2.14 11.72 -4.74
CA GLU A 274 2.83 10.45 -4.53
C GLU A 274 1.81 9.43 -4.01
N VAL A 275 1.43 8.49 -4.86
CA VAL A 275 0.44 7.45 -4.59
C VAL A 275 1.15 6.11 -4.39
N HIS A 276 0.68 5.30 -3.45
CA HIS A 276 1.27 4.01 -3.12
C HIS A 276 1.05 2.99 -4.24
N ASP A 277 2.02 2.83 -5.11
CA ASP A 277 2.04 1.95 -6.27
C ASP A 277 2.93 0.70 -6.05
N ALA A 278 2.83 0.07 -4.87
CA ALA A 278 3.55 -1.19 -4.63
C ALA A 278 3.26 -2.23 -5.73
N PHE A 279 2.13 -2.09 -6.38
CA PHE A 279 1.73 -2.76 -7.62
C PHE A 279 1.15 -1.72 -8.59
N THR A 280 1.42 -1.86 -9.89
CA THR A 280 0.98 -0.87 -10.89
C THR A 280 -0.52 -0.61 -10.87
N SER A 281 -1.33 -1.67 -10.71
CA SER A 281 -2.78 -1.55 -10.62
C SER A 281 -3.26 -0.69 -9.44
N PHE A 282 -2.46 -0.58 -8.38
CA PHE A 282 -2.81 0.25 -7.22
C PHE A 282 -2.73 1.75 -7.54
N GLU A 283 -1.86 2.17 -8.47
CA GLU A 283 -1.88 3.56 -8.92
C GLU A 283 -3.23 3.89 -9.59
N ALA A 284 -3.70 3.04 -10.50
CA ALA A 284 -4.99 3.23 -11.15
C ALA A 284 -6.16 3.26 -10.16
N ILE A 285 -6.26 2.25 -9.28
CA ILE A 285 -7.35 2.11 -8.32
C ILE A 285 -7.35 3.26 -7.30
N ASN A 286 -6.18 3.60 -6.74
CA ASN A 286 -6.12 4.61 -5.70
C ASN A 286 -6.29 6.04 -6.23
N THR A 287 -5.97 6.33 -7.49
CA THR A 287 -6.28 7.64 -8.08
C THR A 287 -7.80 7.88 -8.18
N GLU A 288 -8.59 6.82 -8.34
CA GLU A 288 -10.05 6.87 -8.23
C GLU A 288 -10.50 7.00 -6.77
N ASP A 289 -9.94 6.20 -5.86
CA ASP A 289 -10.31 6.21 -4.44
C ASP A 289 -9.93 7.52 -3.74
N LEU A 290 -8.89 8.22 -4.22
CA LEU A 290 -8.52 9.58 -3.80
C LEU A 290 -9.41 10.68 -4.39
N GLY A 291 -10.29 10.33 -5.34
CA GLY A 291 -11.23 11.24 -5.98
C GLY A 291 -10.63 12.07 -7.13
N PHE A 292 -9.44 11.71 -7.64
CA PHE A 292 -8.84 12.40 -8.77
C PHE A 292 -9.57 12.11 -10.07
N PHE A 293 -10.00 10.86 -10.25
CA PHE A 293 -10.75 10.37 -11.40
C PHE A 293 -12.03 9.67 -10.95
N ASN A 294 -13.01 9.55 -11.84
CA ASN A 294 -14.21 8.78 -11.56
C ASN A 294 -13.90 7.28 -11.46
N GLU A 295 -14.73 6.55 -10.75
CA GLU A 295 -14.61 5.09 -10.62
C GLU A 295 -14.63 4.37 -11.96
N GLY A 296 -13.60 3.55 -12.23
CA GLY A 296 -13.47 2.78 -13.47
C GLY A 296 -12.99 3.60 -14.68
N GLU A 297 -12.58 4.87 -14.50
CA GLU A 297 -12.18 5.77 -15.60
C GLU A 297 -10.72 6.22 -15.52
N SER A 298 -9.97 5.87 -14.47
CA SER A 298 -8.56 6.26 -14.31
C SER A 298 -7.70 5.91 -15.53
N TYR A 299 -8.02 4.78 -16.20
CA TYR A 299 -7.29 4.34 -17.38
C TYR A 299 -7.34 5.35 -18.53
N LEU A 300 -8.44 6.09 -18.69
CA LEU A 300 -8.57 7.12 -19.73
C LEU A 300 -7.52 8.23 -19.56
N HIS A 301 -7.31 8.66 -18.32
CA HIS A 301 -6.36 9.70 -17.96
C HIS A 301 -4.92 9.19 -18.03
N ILE A 302 -4.68 7.96 -17.59
CA ILE A 302 -3.36 7.29 -17.64
C ILE A 302 -2.90 7.15 -19.08
N LEU A 303 -3.74 6.60 -19.97
CA LEU A 303 -3.40 6.36 -21.37
C LEU A 303 -3.24 7.66 -22.19
N ARG A 304 -3.89 8.75 -21.78
CA ARG A 304 -3.67 10.10 -22.35
C ARG A 304 -2.41 10.80 -21.83
N GLY A 305 -1.66 10.18 -20.89
CA GLY A 305 -0.46 10.76 -20.32
C GLY A 305 -0.72 11.88 -19.30
N GLU A 306 -1.96 12.07 -18.84
CA GLU A 306 -2.32 13.12 -17.88
C GLU A 306 -1.66 12.93 -16.51
N THR A 307 -1.21 11.71 -16.18
CA THR A 307 -0.47 11.36 -14.95
C THR A 307 1.06 11.44 -15.10
N SER A 308 1.58 11.82 -16.26
CA SER A 308 3.02 12.02 -16.48
C SER A 308 3.53 13.27 -15.74
N ILE A 309 4.86 13.45 -15.62
CA ILE A 309 5.46 14.62 -14.93
C ILE A 309 4.92 15.94 -15.49
N THR A 310 4.72 16.03 -16.81
CA THR A 310 4.21 17.22 -17.50
C THR A 310 2.70 17.20 -17.73
N GLY A 311 2.01 16.18 -17.25
CA GLY A 311 0.56 16.04 -17.39
C GLY A 311 -0.21 16.99 -16.50
N SER A 312 -1.54 16.94 -16.63
CA SER A 312 -2.47 17.80 -15.86
C SER A 312 -2.48 17.48 -14.35
N LEU A 313 -2.20 16.21 -13.99
CA LEU A 313 -2.07 15.74 -12.60
C LEU A 313 -0.91 14.75 -12.49
N PRO A 314 0.32 15.20 -12.32
CA PRO A 314 1.47 14.33 -12.15
C PRO A 314 1.30 13.35 -10.98
N ILE A 315 1.41 12.06 -11.27
CA ILE A 315 1.36 10.98 -10.27
C ILE A 315 2.70 10.27 -10.23
N ASN A 316 3.26 10.12 -9.01
CA ASN A 316 4.54 9.47 -8.76
C ASN A 316 5.72 10.08 -9.56
N PRO A 317 5.93 11.41 -9.50
CA PRO A 317 7.07 12.04 -10.17
C PRO A 317 8.42 11.58 -9.61
N SER A 318 8.44 10.91 -8.44
CA SER A 318 9.64 10.28 -7.87
C SER A 318 10.06 8.98 -8.58
N GLY A 319 9.17 8.38 -9.36
CA GLY A 319 9.24 7.02 -9.88
C GLY A 319 8.36 6.03 -9.10
N GLY A 320 7.64 6.51 -8.07
CA GLY A 320 6.78 5.70 -7.21
C GLY A 320 7.54 4.58 -6.49
N LEU A 321 6.86 3.76 -5.75
CA LEU A 321 7.43 2.59 -5.07
C LEU A 321 8.00 1.61 -6.09
N LYS A 322 7.41 1.60 -7.28
CA LYS A 322 7.74 0.71 -8.38
C LYS A 322 9.19 0.91 -8.88
N SER A 323 9.66 2.13 -9.00
CA SER A 323 10.99 2.44 -9.53
C SER A 323 11.89 3.14 -8.51
N ARG A 324 11.36 4.11 -7.73
CA ARG A 324 12.11 4.72 -6.64
C ARG A 324 12.57 3.66 -5.63
N GLY A 325 11.76 2.61 -5.40
CA GLY A 325 12.03 1.55 -4.44
C GLY A 325 11.06 1.59 -3.25
N HIS A 326 11.00 0.46 -2.53
CA HIS A 326 10.02 0.24 -1.47
C HIS A 326 10.66 -0.38 -0.21
N PRO A 327 11.57 0.34 0.48
CA PRO A 327 11.90 -0.01 1.86
C PRO A 327 10.64 0.21 2.70
N VAL A 328 10.00 -0.88 3.16
CA VAL A 328 8.59 -0.83 3.61
C VAL A 328 8.36 0.20 4.71
N GLY A 329 9.17 0.22 5.77
CA GLY A 329 9.04 1.18 6.86
C GLY A 329 9.30 2.63 6.45
N ALA A 330 10.23 2.86 5.49
CA ALA A 330 10.62 4.20 5.04
C ALA A 330 9.67 4.83 4.03
N THR A 331 8.91 4.01 3.30
CA THR A 331 8.19 4.42 2.09
C THR A 331 7.24 5.60 2.31
N GLY A 332 6.42 5.56 3.38
CA GLY A 332 5.43 6.61 3.61
C GLY A 332 6.08 7.97 3.90
N LEU A 333 7.24 8.00 4.57
CA LEU A 333 7.97 9.23 4.80
C LEU A 333 8.72 9.68 3.53
N ALA A 334 9.23 8.73 2.72
CA ALA A 334 9.85 9.03 1.44
C ALA A 334 8.90 9.71 0.46
N GLN A 335 7.63 9.32 0.39
CA GLN A 335 6.61 9.97 -0.42
C GLN A 335 6.44 11.45 -0.03
N ILE A 336 6.42 11.73 1.26
CA ILE A 336 6.33 13.09 1.80
C ILE A 336 7.60 13.89 1.44
N ILE A 337 8.79 13.32 1.59
CA ILE A 337 10.07 13.94 1.27
C ILE A 337 10.18 14.27 -0.22
N ASP A 338 9.77 13.36 -1.11
CA ASP A 338 9.76 13.62 -2.55
C ASP A 338 8.83 14.78 -2.91
N CYS A 339 7.65 14.87 -2.24
CA CYS A 339 6.77 16.03 -2.40
C CYS A 339 7.45 17.33 -1.92
N VAL A 340 8.16 17.30 -0.79
CA VAL A 340 8.91 18.46 -0.29
C VAL A 340 10.02 18.87 -1.25
N TYR A 341 10.76 17.91 -1.83
CA TYR A 341 11.79 18.22 -2.85
C TYR A 341 11.18 18.91 -4.08
N GLN A 342 10.03 18.43 -4.58
CA GLN A 342 9.28 19.08 -5.65
C GLN A 342 8.86 20.51 -5.27
N MET A 343 8.27 20.67 -4.09
CA MET A 343 7.78 21.97 -3.61
C MET A 343 8.91 22.99 -3.41
N ARG A 344 10.10 22.54 -3.03
CA ARG A 344 11.30 23.35 -2.84
C ARG A 344 12.12 23.56 -4.11
N ASN A 345 11.71 22.98 -5.24
CA ASN A 345 12.48 22.97 -6.50
C ASN A 345 13.89 22.38 -6.33
N LEU A 346 14.03 21.34 -5.50
CA LEU A 346 15.31 20.64 -5.24
C LEU A 346 15.51 19.42 -6.14
N VAL A 347 14.65 19.23 -7.12
CA VAL A 347 14.76 18.16 -8.13
C VAL A 347 15.34 18.71 -9.44
N SER A 348 15.85 17.82 -10.32
CA SER A 348 16.29 18.23 -11.65
C SER A 348 15.13 18.85 -12.45
N HIS A 349 15.45 19.77 -13.35
CA HIS A 349 14.44 20.41 -14.20
C HIS A 349 13.57 19.39 -14.97
N SER A 350 14.18 18.31 -15.45
CA SER A 350 13.48 17.23 -16.16
C SER A 350 12.48 16.45 -15.29
N ARG A 351 12.62 16.49 -13.96
CA ARG A 351 11.73 15.84 -13.00
C ARG A 351 10.78 16.82 -12.30
N GLN A 352 10.96 18.12 -12.48
CA GLN A 352 10.14 19.13 -11.81
C GLN A 352 8.73 19.15 -12.35
N VAL A 353 7.73 18.99 -11.46
CA VAL A 353 6.32 19.16 -11.84
C VAL A 353 5.98 20.61 -12.14
N PRO A 354 5.09 20.89 -13.12
CA PRO A 354 4.77 22.27 -13.54
C PRO A 354 4.16 23.13 -12.43
N ASN A 355 3.28 22.54 -11.63
CA ASN A 355 2.64 23.21 -10.49
C ASN A 355 2.92 22.42 -9.22
N ASN A 356 3.62 23.03 -8.27
CA ASN A 356 4.09 22.39 -7.03
C ASN A 356 3.60 23.09 -5.76
N GLN A 357 2.41 23.67 -5.78
CA GLN A 357 1.85 24.43 -4.64
C GLN A 357 1.17 23.54 -3.60
N ILE A 358 0.46 22.50 -4.05
CA ILE A 358 -0.31 21.58 -3.18
C ILE A 358 -0.04 20.15 -3.62
N ALA A 359 0.46 19.34 -2.69
CA ALA A 359 0.77 17.93 -2.91
C ALA A 359 -0.08 17.01 -2.03
N LEU A 360 -0.38 15.81 -2.54
CA LEU A 360 -0.98 14.76 -1.76
C LEU A 360 -0.04 13.55 -1.69
N CYS A 361 0.13 12.99 -0.48
CA CYS A 361 0.89 11.78 -0.22
C CYS A 361 -0.05 10.70 0.30
N HIS A 362 -0.12 9.57 -0.39
CA HIS A 362 -0.97 8.44 -0.03
C HIS A 362 -0.11 7.21 0.27
N SER A 363 -0.28 6.61 1.45
CA SER A 363 0.49 5.45 1.91
C SER A 363 -0.40 4.32 2.38
N ILE A 364 -0.08 3.10 1.93
CA ILE A 364 -0.79 1.86 2.24
C ILE A 364 0.05 1.00 3.19
N GLY A 365 -0.56 0.55 4.29
CA GLY A 365 -0.04 -0.52 5.14
C GLY A 365 -0.78 -1.82 4.89
N GLY A 366 -0.03 -2.92 4.81
CA GLY A 366 -0.57 -4.23 4.45
C GLY A 366 -1.22 -4.24 3.08
N MET A 367 -2.33 -4.93 2.93
CA MET A 367 -3.12 -4.96 1.68
C MET A 367 -4.22 -3.88 1.68
N GLY A 368 -3.95 -2.68 2.20
CA GLY A 368 -4.93 -1.59 2.27
C GLY A 368 -5.76 -1.59 3.55
N ASN A 369 -5.27 -2.25 4.59
CA ASN A 369 -5.92 -2.30 5.89
C ASN A 369 -5.46 -1.21 6.87
N ASN A 370 -4.47 -0.39 6.48
CA ASN A 370 -4.08 0.81 7.22
C ASN A 370 -3.59 1.88 6.23
N ILE A 371 -4.35 2.95 6.08
CA ILE A 371 -4.14 3.96 5.04
C ILE A 371 -3.91 5.32 5.68
N PHE A 372 -2.93 6.05 5.13
CA PHE A 372 -2.67 7.45 5.45
C PHE A 372 -2.74 8.31 4.19
N VAL A 373 -3.40 9.45 4.32
CA VAL A 373 -3.43 10.51 3.29
C VAL A 373 -3.01 11.81 3.95
N ASN A 374 -1.94 12.42 3.43
CA ASN A 374 -1.43 13.68 3.94
C ASN A 374 -1.41 14.72 2.82
N ILE A 375 -1.80 15.95 3.11
CA ILE A 375 -1.81 17.07 2.16
C ILE A 375 -0.81 18.12 2.63
N LEU A 376 0.11 18.47 1.74
CA LEU A 376 1.13 19.49 1.95
C LEU A 376 0.81 20.70 1.09
N GLU A 377 1.13 21.89 1.61
CA GLU A 377 0.88 23.16 0.92
C GLU A 377 2.07 24.11 1.12
N LYS A 378 2.51 24.80 0.07
CA LYS A 378 3.46 25.91 0.24
C LYS A 378 2.87 26.96 1.16
N ALA A 379 3.64 27.38 2.16
CA ALA A 379 3.15 28.31 3.18
C ALA A 379 2.80 29.71 2.63
N SER A 380 3.27 30.04 1.43
CA SER A 380 2.92 31.25 0.69
C SER A 380 1.50 31.19 0.09
N ASN A 381 0.98 30.01 -0.17
CA ASN A 381 -0.28 29.82 -0.90
C ASN A 381 -1.53 29.99 -0.03
N LYS A 382 -1.51 29.64 1.24
CA LYS A 382 -2.59 29.73 2.25
C LYS A 382 -4.04 29.56 1.72
N ARG A 383 -4.28 28.59 0.83
CA ARG A 383 -5.64 28.28 0.35
C ARG A 383 -6.48 27.55 1.39
N SER A 384 -5.85 26.77 2.26
CA SER A 384 -6.53 25.94 3.24
C SER A 384 -6.66 26.63 4.60
N LYS A 385 -7.80 26.40 5.27
CA LYS A 385 -7.94 26.65 6.71
C LYS A 385 -7.44 25.42 7.44
N GLN A 386 -6.47 25.59 8.33
CA GLN A 386 -5.93 24.45 9.05
C GLN A 386 -6.87 23.96 10.14
N LEU A 387 -7.31 22.73 10.00
CA LEU A 387 -7.99 21.95 11.02
C LEU A 387 -7.38 20.54 11.01
N LEU A 388 -6.16 20.37 11.53
CA LEU A 388 -5.46 19.07 11.53
C LEU A 388 -6.24 17.95 12.22
N THR A 389 -7.24 18.28 13.03
CA THR A 389 -8.19 17.34 13.60
C THR A 389 -9.58 17.95 13.54
N SER A 390 -10.36 17.64 12.52
CA SER A 390 -11.82 17.81 12.62
C SER A 390 -12.36 16.78 13.61
N LYS A 391 -13.36 17.15 14.43
CA LYS A 391 -14.21 16.16 15.10
C LYS A 391 -14.98 15.43 13.98
N ILE A 392 -14.33 14.48 13.33
CA ILE A 392 -14.97 13.65 12.31
C ILE A 392 -15.77 12.61 13.08
N ASN A 393 -17.07 12.54 12.85
CA ASN A 393 -17.86 11.39 13.27
C ASN A 393 -17.16 10.13 12.76
N HIS A 394 -16.90 9.18 13.64
CA HIS A 394 -16.26 7.93 13.29
C HIS A 394 -17.18 7.17 12.33
N GLU A 395 -16.85 7.23 11.05
CA GLU A 395 -17.48 6.43 10.01
C GLU A 395 -16.79 5.06 10.00
N LEU A 396 -17.55 4.01 10.28
CA LEU A 396 -17.02 2.64 10.25
C LEU A 396 -17.11 2.11 8.82
N ILE A 397 -16.04 1.45 8.38
CA ILE A 397 -16.08 0.68 7.13
C ILE A 397 -16.81 -0.63 7.42
N PRO A 398 -17.94 -0.88 6.74
CA PRO A 398 -18.66 -2.13 6.94
C PRO A 398 -17.84 -3.32 6.42
N LYS A 399 -17.94 -4.45 7.09
CA LYS A 399 -17.30 -5.71 6.71
C LYS A 399 -18.33 -6.82 6.54
N ILE A 400 -17.97 -7.83 5.75
CA ILE A 400 -18.69 -9.09 5.74
C ILE A 400 -18.38 -9.78 7.08
N ASN A 401 -19.40 -9.97 7.93
CA ASN A 401 -19.18 -10.69 9.17
C ASN A 401 -18.86 -12.15 8.85
N ASP A 402 -17.69 -12.58 9.29
CA ASP A 402 -17.31 -13.99 9.23
C ASP A 402 -18.22 -14.78 10.20
N SER A 403 -18.81 -15.88 9.73
CA SER A 403 -19.28 -16.88 10.67
C SER A 403 -18.02 -17.50 11.28
N SER A 404 -17.90 -17.55 12.58
CA SER A 404 -16.83 -18.25 13.30
C SER A 404 -16.81 -19.77 13.01
N GLU A 405 -17.81 -20.25 12.28
CA GLU A 405 -17.93 -21.64 11.86
C GLU A 405 -17.01 -21.89 10.67
N MET A 406 -16.04 -22.77 10.88
CA MET A 406 -15.22 -23.32 9.79
C MET A 406 -16.00 -24.44 9.08
N ILE A 407 -15.74 -24.62 7.77
CA ILE A 407 -16.24 -25.80 7.03
C ILE A 407 -15.81 -27.05 7.78
N ASN A 408 -16.76 -27.93 8.06
CA ASN A 408 -16.47 -29.21 8.72
C ASN A 408 -15.64 -30.11 7.79
N GLU A 409 -14.77 -30.93 8.36
CA GLU A 409 -14.10 -31.99 7.58
C GLU A 409 -15.18 -32.92 6.98
N ASN A 410 -15.03 -33.26 5.70
CA ASN A 410 -16.00 -34.01 4.87
C ASN A 410 -17.27 -33.24 4.46
N GLU A 411 -17.39 -31.94 4.75
CA GLU A 411 -18.45 -31.11 4.20
C GLU A 411 -18.06 -30.58 2.83
N GLU A 412 -18.86 -30.84 1.81
CA GLU A 412 -18.75 -30.24 0.49
C GLU A 412 -19.81 -29.15 0.33
N LEU A 413 -19.38 -27.97 -0.12
CA LEU A 413 -20.23 -26.80 -0.33
C LEU A 413 -20.13 -26.31 -1.77
N GLU A 414 -21.24 -25.76 -2.28
CA GLU A 414 -21.25 -25.01 -3.53
C GLU A 414 -20.95 -23.53 -3.27
N GLY A 415 -20.14 -22.93 -4.11
CA GLY A 415 -19.84 -21.49 -4.09
C GLY A 415 -19.66 -20.93 -5.50
N ARG A 416 -19.50 -19.61 -5.54
CA ARG A 416 -19.14 -18.87 -6.77
C ARG A 416 -17.80 -18.16 -6.57
N LEU A 417 -16.93 -18.30 -7.55
CA LEU A 417 -15.62 -17.69 -7.50
C LEU A 417 -15.74 -16.17 -7.66
N ALA A 418 -15.43 -15.42 -6.61
CA ALA A 418 -15.49 -13.96 -6.59
C ALA A 418 -14.19 -13.34 -7.16
N SER A 419 -13.04 -13.97 -6.90
CA SER A 419 -11.75 -13.60 -7.47
C SER A 419 -10.78 -14.76 -7.32
N TYR A 420 -9.76 -14.82 -8.20
CA TYR A 420 -8.67 -15.79 -8.07
C TYR A 420 -7.38 -15.27 -8.71
N THR A 421 -6.29 -15.94 -8.39
CA THR A 421 -4.98 -15.75 -9.02
C THR A 421 -4.19 -17.04 -9.00
N THR A 422 -3.27 -17.20 -9.97
CA THR A 422 -2.26 -18.26 -9.96
C THR A 422 -0.88 -17.63 -9.74
N LEU A 423 -0.23 -18.04 -8.66
CA LEU A 423 1.13 -17.63 -8.29
C LEU A 423 2.15 -18.52 -8.99
N TYR A 424 3.12 -17.90 -9.63
CA TYR A 424 4.28 -18.56 -10.22
C TYR A 424 5.55 -18.29 -9.40
N VAL A 425 5.47 -17.42 -8.41
CA VAL A 425 6.49 -17.20 -7.37
C VAL A 425 5.81 -17.36 -6.02
N THR A 426 5.95 -18.53 -5.44
CA THR A 426 5.27 -18.95 -4.21
C THR A 426 6.10 -18.60 -2.95
N PRO A 427 5.45 -18.42 -1.78
CA PRO A 427 6.15 -18.37 -0.51
C PRO A 427 6.89 -19.68 -0.20
N GLU A 428 7.84 -19.62 0.73
CA GLU A 428 8.54 -20.80 1.25
C GLU A 428 7.54 -21.84 1.80
N GLY A 429 7.69 -23.08 1.41
CA GLY A 429 6.84 -24.20 1.82
C GLY A 429 5.63 -24.46 0.91
N PHE A 430 5.54 -23.79 -0.24
CA PHE A 430 4.49 -24.00 -1.23
C PHE A 430 5.07 -24.30 -2.61
N ASP A 431 4.50 -25.32 -3.27
CA ASP A 431 4.83 -25.65 -4.64
C ASP A 431 4.32 -24.58 -5.62
N SER A 432 4.98 -24.47 -6.77
CA SER A 432 4.61 -23.55 -7.85
C SER A 432 4.22 -24.35 -9.10
N PRO A 433 3.13 -24.00 -9.78
CA PRO A 433 2.23 -22.89 -9.52
C PRO A 433 1.21 -23.16 -8.39
N LEU A 434 0.76 -22.11 -7.70
CA LEU A 434 -0.25 -22.18 -6.65
C LEU A 434 -1.45 -21.30 -7.00
N THR A 435 -2.63 -21.88 -7.11
CA THR A 435 -3.86 -21.12 -7.37
C THR A 435 -4.67 -20.91 -6.10
N LEU A 436 -5.02 -19.65 -5.84
CA LEU A 436 -5.80 -19.19 -4.70
C LEU A 436 -7.09 -18.51 -5.16
N GLY A 437 -8.18 -18.68 -4.41
CA GLY A 437 -9.48 -18.09 -4.73
C GLY A 437 -10.19 -17.49 -3.53
N ILE A 438 -11.00 -16.46 -3.79
CA ILE A 438 -12.01 -15.92 -2.89
C ILE A 438 -13.36 -16.34 -3.45
N ILE A 439 -14.20 -16.95 -2.60
CA ILE A 439 -15.40 -17.65 -3.02
C ILE A 439 -16.58 -17.18 -2.19
N ASP A 440 -17.63 -16.73 -2.86
CA ASP A 440 -18.92 -16.41 -2.24
C ASP A 440 -19.75 -17.67 -2.03
N THR A 441 -20.27 -17.87 -0.84
CA THR A 441 -21.10 -19.02 -0.44
C THR A 441 -22.37 -18.57 0.24
N MET A 442 -23.40 -19.44 0.23
CA MET A 442 -24.66 -19.17 0.95
C MET A 442 -24.49 -19.31 2.46
N LYS A 443 -23.75 -20.32 2.93
CA LYS A 443 -23.64 -20.66 4.37
C LYS A 443 -22.60 -19.78 5.09
N TYR A 444 -21.40 -19.65 4.52
CA TYR A 444 -20.25 -18.99 5.17
C TYR A 444 -19.94 -17.62 4.59
N LYS A 445 -20.84 -17.04 3.79
CA LYS A 445 -20.70 -15.77 3.06
C LYS A 445 -19.50 -15.80 2.10
N ARG A 446 -18.27 -15.62 2.58
CA ARG A 446 -17.08 -15.60 1.75
C ARG A 446 -15.95 -16.42 2.36
N ILE A 447 -15.28 -17.21 1.52
CA ILE A 447 -14.21 -18.14 1.91
C ILE A 447 -12.97 -17.84 1.09
N PHE A 448 -11.80 -17.97 1.71
CA PHE A 448 -10.50 -18.01 1.04
C PHE A 448 -10.05 -19.47 0.93
N ALA A 449 -9.66 -19.92 -0.25
CA ALA A 449 -9.35 -21.32 -0.50
C ALA A 449 -8.24 -21.50 -1.53
N ARG A 450 -7.61 -22.69 -1.53
CA ARG A 450 -6.62 -23.14 -2.47
C ARG A 450 -7.27 -24.03 -3.53
N ALA A 451 -6.90 -23.88 -4.80
CA ALA A 451 -7.34 -24.84 -5.82
C ALA A 451 -6.70 -26.22 -5.58
N LEU A 452 -7.48 -27.27 -5.73
CA LEU A 452 -7.00 -28.65 -5.60
C LEU A 452 -6.10 -29.05 -6.78
N PHE A 453 -6.42 -28.52 -7.98
CA PHE A 453 -5.71 -28.79 -9.22
C PHE A 453 -5.42 -27.49 -9.97
N GLU A 454 -4.35 -27.51 -10.75
CA GLU A 454 -4.05 -26.43 -11.69
C GLU A 454 -5.16 -26.34 -12.76
N GLY A 455 -5.45 -25.12 -13.20
CA GLY A 455 -6.39 -24.88 -14.29
C GLY A 455 -6.84 -23.44 -14.38
N GLU A 456 -7.46 -23.13 -15.50
CA GLU A 456 -8.15 -21.86 -15.68
C GLU A 456 -9.55 -21.94 -15.03
N PHE A 457 -9.86 -20.95 -14.22
CA PHE A 457 -11.15 -20.80 -13.57
C PHE A 457 -11.88 -19.57 -14.16
N GLU A 458 -13.21 -19.62 -14.14
CA GLU A 458 -14.06 -18.50 -14.54
C GLU A 458 -14.57 -17.78 -13.28
N ILE A 459 -14.39 -16.46 -13.21
CA ILE A 459 -14.96 -15.66 -12.12
C ILE A 459 -16.49 -15.64 -12.30
N GLY A 460 -17.22 -15.86 -11.20
CA GLY A 460 -18.67 -16.11 -11.23
C GLY A 460 -19.04 -17.57 -11.47
N GLY A 461 -18.09 -18.41 -11.92
CA GLY A 461 -18.28 -19.84 -12.13
C GLY A 461 -18.58 -20.60 -10.86
N ARG A 462 -19.31 -21.72 -11.01
CA ARG A 462 -19.64 -22.61 -9.87
C ARG A 462 -18.42 -23.44 -9.50
N ILE A 463 -18.16 -23.53 -8.20
CA ILE A 463 -17.07 -24.31 -7.64
C ILE A 463 -17.55 -25.10 -6.43
N THR A 464 -16.90 -26.23 -6.20
CA THR A 464 -17.08 -27.10 -5.03
C THR A 464 -15.95 -26.82 -4.06
N ILE A 465 -16.30 -26.57 -2.79
CA ILE A 465 -15.39 -26.24 -1.70
C ILE A 465 -15.45 -27.36 -0.68
N PHE A 466 -14.31 -27.72 -0.13
CA PHE A 466 -14.20 -28.70 0.95
C PHE A 466 -12.96 -28.40 1.80
N ARG A 467 -12.91 -29.01 2.98
CA ARG A 467 -11.77 -28.88 3.90
C ARG A 467 -11.08 -30.21 4.08
N GLU A 468 -9.77 -30.18 4.05
CA GLU A 468 -8.91 -31.31 4.29
C GLU A 468 -7.64 -30.86 5.02
N ASN A 469 -7.27 -31.53 6.12
CA ASN A 469 -6.07 -31.22 6.91
C ASN A 469 -5.98 -29.73 7.31
N ASN A 470 -7.07 -29.16 7.77
CA ASN A 470 -7.20 -27.73 8.14
C ASN A 470 -7.02 -26.71 7.00
N ILE A 471 -6.91 -27.15 5.76
CA ILE A 471 -6.83 -26.29 4.58
C ILE A 471 -8.14 -26.38 3.82
N VAL A 472 -8.63 -25.23 3.35
CA VAL A 472 -9.82 -25.17 2.51
C VAL A 472 -9.39 -25.23 1.06
N TYR A 473 -9.96 -26.15 0.32
CA TYR A 473 -9.72 -26.37 -1.10
C TYR A 473 -10.95 -26.06 -1.93
N PHE A 474 -10.73 -25.77 -3.21
CA PHE A 474 -11.79 -25.67 -4.20
C PHE A 474 -11.41 -26.36 -5.51
N ARG A 475 -12.42 -26.79 -6.26
CA ARG A 475 -12.32 -27.35 -7.62
C ARG A 475 -13.53 -26.94 -8.45
N LYS A 476 -13.44 -27.04 -9.77
CA LYS A 476 -14.61 -26.85 -10.64
C LYS A 476 -15.70 -27.83 -10.23
N THR A 477 -16.95 -27.33 -10.14
CA THR A 477 -18.10 -28.17 -9.81
C THR A 477 -18.37 -29.17 -10.95
N SER A 478 -18.27 -30.44 -10.67
CA SER A 478 -18.60 -31.50 -11.62
C SER A 478 -20.12 -31.68 -11.77
N TYR A 479 -20.54 -32.39 -12.82
CA TYR A 479 -21.97 -32.72 -12.98
C TYR A 479 -22.50 -33.56 -11.81
N VAL A 480 -21.69 -34.48 -11.27
CA VAL A 480 -22.02 -35.26 -10.07
C VAL A 480 -22.21 -34.37 -8.85
N ASP A 481 -21.37 -33.37 -8.66
CA ASP A 481 -21.50 -32.40 -7.57
C ASP A 481 -22.81 -31.60 -7.68
N GLN A 482 -23.17 -31.18 -8.89
CA GLN A 482 -24.42 -30.46 -9.15
C GLN A 482 -25.63 -31.30 -8.73
N ILE A 483 -25.66 -32.61 -9.05
CA ILE A 483 -26.73 -33.50 -8.64
C ILE A 483 -26.77 -33.65 -7.11
N LYS A 484 -25.59 -33.83 -6.46
CA LYS A 484 -25.50 -33.89 -5.00
C LYS A 484 -26.04 -32.66 -4.32
N PHE A 485 -25.66 -31.48 -4.79
CA PHE A 485 -26.11 -30.18 -4.22
C PHE A 485 -27.61 -29.97 -4.45
N PHE A 486 -28.10 -30.30 -5.64
CA PHE A 486 -29.54 -30.23 -5.94
C PHE A 486 -30.36 -31.14 -5.02
N ALA A 487 -29.92 -32.38 -4.81
CA ALA A 487 -30.60 -33.34 -3.92
C ALA A 487 -30.57 -32.83 -2.47
N ARG A 488 -29.44 -32.37 -1.94
CA ARG A 488 -29.33 -31.82 -0.57
C ARG A 488 -30.25 -30.61 -0.36
N ARG A 489 -30.32 -29.70 -1.34
CA ARG A 489 -31.15 -28.50 -1.27
C ARG A 489 -32.64 -28.81 -1.24
N ASN A 490 -33.07 -29.79 -2.04
CA ASN A 490 -34.47 -30.21 -2.06
C ASN A 490 -34.88 -30.98 -0.81
N ILE A 491 -34.00 -31.81 -0.25
CA ILE A 491 -34.25 -32.50 1.01
C ILE A 491 -34.40 -31.48 2.16
N LYS A 492 -33.57 -30.48 2.22
CA LYS A 492 -33.66 -29.41 3.23
C LYS A 492 -34.95 -28.62 3.11
N ASN A 493 -35.32 -28.19 1.90
CA ASN A 493 -36.60 -27.49 1.67
C ASN A 493 -37.83 -28.33 2.05
N ILE A 494 -37.73 -29.64 1.91
CA ILE A 494 -38.81 -30.58 2.34
C ILE A 494 -38.83 -30.67 3.88
N LEU A 495 -37.69 -30.71 4.55
CA LEU A 495 -37.62 -30.73 6.02
C LEU A 495 -38.08 -29.39 6.61
N ASP A 496 -37.65 -28.26 6.06
CA ASP A 496 -38.09 -26.92 6.49
C ASP A 496 -39.59 -26.64 6.22
N PHE A 497 -40.28 -27.49 5.41
CA PHE A 497 -41.72 -27.42 5.17
C PHE A 497 -42.51 -28.24 6.20
N PHE A 498 -41.87 -29.18 6.88
CA PHE A 498 -42.49 -30.04 7.90
C PHE A 498 -42.15 -29.60 9.34
N GLU A 499 -41.25 -28.61 9.54
CA GLU A 499 -41.06 -27.84 10.76
C GLU A 499 -41.94 -26.57 10.77
#